data_1189cb568db13b80f5ddc74b00f7510e
#
_entry.id   1189cb568db13b80f5ddc74b00f7510e
#
_cell.length_a   1.000
_cell.length_b   1.000
_cell.length_c   1.000
_cell.angle_alpha   90.00
_cell.angle_beta   90.00
_cell.angle_gamma   90.00
#
_symmetry.space_group_name_H-M   'P 1'
#
loop_
_entity.id
_entity.type
_entity.pdbx_description
1 polymer ?
#
loop_
_entity_poly.entity_id
_entity_poly.type
_entity_poly.pdbx_seq_one_letter_code
_entity_poly.pdbx_strand_id
1 'polypeptide(L)'
;MALPRQTSTFNQASSVVRQATAVDLSDPRVKEMPQNRDRPDKYTGACFVVKDNIDTDQIIPAEFLTLVPSKADEYEKLGSYAMIGLPGVYEKRFVEEGEMKTKYPIMIAGANFGCGSSREHAPIAMGAAGVRVVVAESYARIFFRNSIATGELYPYECKERLVDLFSTGDEVTVDLSTDTLTNHSTGKEYSLNPLGDAGPVIKSGGLFPYAIQTGMITKGDD
;
A
#
# COMPACT_ATOMS: atom_id res chain seq x y z
N MET A 1 64.46 -21.12 -16.71
CA MET A 1 64.03 -19.73 -16.69
C MET A 1 62.58 -19.72 -16.26
N ALA A 2 62.33 -19.50 -14.97
CA ALA A 2 61.01 -19.61 -14.34
C ALA A 2 60.39 -18.20 -14.20
N LEU A 3 59.17 -18.03 -14.67
CA LEU A 3 58.41 -16.79 -14.53
C LEU A 3 57.91 -16.63 -13.09
N PRO A 4 57.94 -15.44 -12.51
CA PRO A 4 57.44 -15.20 -11.17
C PRO A 4 55.92 -15.20 -11.13
N ARG A 5 55.34 -15.90 -10.14
CA ARG A 5 53.89 -15.82 -9.81
C ARG A 5 53.57 -14.46 -9.26
N GLN A 6 52.64 -13.77 -9.93
CA GLN A 6 52.01 -12.59 -9.37
C GLN A 6 51.05 -12.99 -8.26
N THR A 7 51.39 -12.63 -7.02
CA THR A 7 50.48 -12.65 -5.89
C THR A 7 49.49 -11.47 -6.03
N SER A 8 48.24 -11.76 -6.35
CA SER A 8 47.17 -10.77 -6.30
C SER A 8 46.91 -10.40 -4.82
N THR A 9 47.33 -9.23 -4.44
CA THR A 9 46.89 -8.59 -3.21
C THR A 9 45.42 -8.25 -3.35
N PHE A 10 44.54 -9.03 -2.74
CA PHE A 10 43.17 -8.66 -2.47
C PHE A 10 43.21 -7.46 -1.52
N ASN A 11 42.99 -6.28 -2.11
CA ASN A 11 42.91 -5.04 -1.38
C ASN A 11 41.65 -5.09 -0.49
N GLN A 12 41.85 -4.91 0.81
CA GLN A 12 40.83 -4.79 1.81
C GLN A 12 39.86 -3.70 1.37
N ALA A 13 38.67 -4.11 0.92
CA ALA A 13 37.55 -3.21 0.84
C ALA A 13 37.22 -2.80 2.28
N SER A 14 37.66 -1.61 2.67
CA SER A 14 37.26 -0.98 3.90
C SER A 14 35.71 -0.96 3.92
N SER A 15 35.14 -1.72 4.83
CA SER A 15 33.73 -1.67 5.17
C SER A 15 33.42 -0.27 5.69
N VAL A 16 33.03 0.61 4.78
CA VAL A 16 32.30 1.82 5.15
C VAL A 16 30.92 1.32 5.57
N VAL A 17 30.80 0.88 6.81
CA VAL A 17 29.53 0.86 7.51
C VAL A 17 29.07 2.31 7.53
N ARG A 18 28.21 2.68 6.58
CA ARG A 18 27.45 3.92 6.71
C ARG A 18 26.66 3.76 7.99
N GLN A 19 27.07 4.43 9.06
CA GLN A 19 26.24 4.60 10.22
C GLN A 19 24.92 5.14 9.67
N ALA A 20 23.85 4.39 9.84
CA ALA A 20 22.52 4.87 9.56
C ALA A 20 22.38 6.14 10.41
N THR A 21 22.30 7.29 9.77
CA THR A 21 21.99 8.54 10.45
C THR A 21 20.67 8.32 11.17
N ALA A 22 20.66 8.49 12.48
CA ALA A 22 19.43 8.40 13.25
C ALA A 22 18.39 9.31 12.58
N VAL A 23 17.21 8.75 12.33
CA VAL A 23 16.11 9.54 11.76
C VAL A 23 15.76 10.58 12.80
N ASP A 24 15.86 11.85 12.45
CA ASP A 24 15.45 12.95 13.32
C ASP A 24 13.93 12.91 13.49
N LEU A 25 13.48 12.36 14.60
CA LEU A 25 12.07 12.23 14.94
C LEU A 25 11.44 13.58 15.37
N SER A 26 12.25 14.63 15.57
CA SER A 26 11.78 15.99 15.78
C SER A 26 11.42 16.68 14.47
N ASP A 27 11.83 16.12 13.32
CA ASP A 27 11.46 16.63 12.00
C ASP A 27 9.93 16.74 11.92
N PRO A 28 9.37 17.92 11.63
CA PRO A 28 7.93 18.10 11.50
C PRO A 28 7.29 17.10 10.54
N ARG A 29 8.02 16.67 9.52
CA ARG A 29 7.59 15.66 8.54
C ARG A 29 7.34 14.28 9.17
N VAL A 30 8.05 13.95 10.26
CA VAL A 30 7.84 12.69 11.01
C VAL A 30 6.70 12.85 12.02
N LYS A 31 6.50 14.05 12.58
CA LYS A 31 5.40 14.35 13.51
C LYS A 31 4.05 14.44 12.82
N GLU A 32 4.00 14.86 11.56
CA GLU A 32 2.78 15.02 10.77
C GLU A 32 2.33 13.74 10.07
N MET A 33 3.15 12.68 10.05
CA MET A 33 2.68 11.38 9.59
C MET A 33 1.50 10.97 10.45
N PRO A 34 0.38 10.53 9.84
CA PRO A 34 -0.82 10.17 10.60
C PRO A 34 -0.51 8.97 11.51
N GLN A 35 -0.05 9.31 12.72
CA GLN A 35 0.30 8.39 13.78
C GLN A 35 -0.98 7.78 14.32
N ASN A 36 -1.02 6.46 14.38
CA ASN A 36 -2.06 5.70 15.04
C ASN A 36 -3.48 5.95 14.52
N ARG A 37 -3.73 5.59 13.24
CA ARG A 37 -5.09 5.38 12.76
C ARG A 37 -5.65 4.21 13.57
N ASP A 38 -6.75 4.43 14.29
CA ASP A 38 -7.52 3.33 14.86
C ASP A 38 -7.91 2.40 13.70
N ARG A 39 -7.28 1.22 13.67
CA ARG A 39 -7.45 0.25 12.59
C ARG A 39 -8.24 -0.93 13.12
N PRO A 40 -9.56 -0.95 12.89
CA PRO A 40 -10.40 -2.05 13.29
C PRO A 40 -9.97 -3.34 12.59
N ASP A 41 -10.34 -4.47 13.18
CA ASP A 41 -10.08 -5.77 12.56
C ASP A 41 -11.11 -6.12 11.46
N LYS A 42 -12.14 -5.26 11.26
CA LYS A 42 -13.16 -5.43 10.22
C LYS A 42 -13.40 -4.13 9.45
N TYR A 43 -13.51 -4.26 8.16
CA TYR A 43 -13.88 -3.18 7.24
C TYR A 43 -15.12 -3.57 6.46
N THR A 44 -16.16 -2.77 6.54
CA THR A 44 -17.44 -2.98 5.85
C THR A 44 -17.76 -1.77 4.98
N GLY A 45 -18.29 -2.01 3.81
CA GLY A 45 -18.77 -0.97 2.90
C GLY A 45 -18.86 -1.44 1.46
N ALA A 46 -19.24 -0.52 0.58
CA ALA A 46 -19.31 -0.79 -0.84
C ALA A 46 -17.91 -1.05 -1.42
N CYS A 47 -17.78 -2.04 -2.29
CA CYS A 47 -16.54 -2.29 -3.00
C CYS A 47 -16.48 -1.61 -4.37
N PHE A 48 -15.26 -1.30 -4.83
CA PHE A 48 -14.98 -0.90 -6.20
C PHE A 48 -14.24 -2.05 -6.92
N VAL A 49 -14.72 -2.43 -8.11
CA VAL A 49 -14.18 -3.58 -8.85
C VAL A 49 -13.36 -3.11 -10.05
N VAL A 50 -12.11 -3.58 -10.13
CA VAL A 50 -11.22 -3.33 -11.27
C VAL A 50 -10.67 -4.64 -11.82
N LYS A 51 -10.39 -4.67 -13.11
CA LYS A 51 -9.91 -5.87 -13.81
C LYS A 51 -8.40 -6.07 -13.65
N ASP A 52 -7.82 -6.92 -14.50
CA ASP A 52 -6.41 -7.27 -14.49
C ASP A 52 -5.50 -6.12 -14.93
N ASN A 53 -4.24 -6.18 -14.52
CA ASN A 53 -3.15 -5.29 -14.96
C ASN A 53 -3.43 -3.80 -14.75
N ILE A 54 -4.07 -3.46 -13.64
CA ILE A 54 -4.15 -2.05 -13.24
C ILE A 54 -2.75 -1.58 -12.88
N ASP A 55 -2.22 -0.65 -13.66
CA ASP A 55 -0.89 -0.12 -13.48
C ASP A 55 -0.85 1.12 -12.57
N THR A 56 0.35 1.52 -12.19
CA THR A 56 0.53 2.65 -11.28
C THR A 56 0.20 4.00 -11.92
N ASP A 57 0.19 4.13 -13.26
CA ASP A 57 -0.28 5.35 -13.94
C ASP A 57 -1.81 5.43 -13.93
N GLN A 58 -2.50 4.29 -13.97
CA GLN A 58 -3.95 4.24 -13.78
C GLN A 58 -4.35 4.57 -12.33
N ILE A 59 -3.53 4.18 -11.36
CA ILE A 59 -3.77 4.49 -9.94
C ILE A 59 -3.48 5.98 -9.67
N ILE A 60 -2.29 6.46 -10.06
CA ILE A 60 -1.89 7.86 -9.90
C ILE A 60 -0.93 8.26 -11.03
N PRO A 61 -1.37 9.07 -12.00
CA PRO A 61 -0.54 9.55 -13.09
C PRO A 61 0.70 10.32 -12.63
N ALA A 62 1.76 10.29 -13.46
CA ALA A 62 3.06 10.86 -13.12
C ALA A 62 3.01 12.36 -12.81
N GLU A 63 2.08 13.11 -13.37
CA GLU A 63 1.92 14.56 -13.14
C GLU A 63 1.60 14.91 -11.69
N PHE A 64 1.01 13.99 -10.91
CA PHE A 64 0.67 14.20 -9.50
C PHE A 64 1.76 13.78 -8.52
N LEU A 65 2.89 13.25 -8.99
CA LEU A 65 4.01 12.82 -8.13
C LEU A 65 4.80 13.98 -7.51
N THR A 66 4.50 15.21 -7.90
CA THR A 66 5.07 16.41 -7.29
C THR A 66 4.45 16.73 -5.92
N LEU A 67 3.28 16.15 -5.61
CA LEU A 67 2.63 16.30 -4.33
C LEU A 67 3.41 15.53 -3.25
N VAL A 68 3.64 16.18 -2.11
CA VAL A 68 4.45 15.64 -1.01
C VAL A 68 3.55 14.98 0.03
N PRO A 69 3.55 13.64 0.16
CA PRO A 69 2.61 12.94 1.05
C PRO A 69 2.73 13.27 2.54
N SER A 70 3.86 13.81 2.97
CA SER A 70 4.07 14.23 4.37
C SER A 70 3.36 15.54 4.73
N LYS A 71 2.86 16.30 3.75
CA LYS A 71 2.04 17.48 3.98
C LYS A 71 0.56 17.10 3.94
N ALA A 72 -0.18 17.44 4.98
CA ALA A 72 -1.56 16.98 5.17
C ALA A 72 -2.49 17.39 4.02
N ASP A 73 -2.37 18.62 3.54
CA ASP A 73 -3.14 19.16 2.41
C ASP A 73 -2.80 18.47 1.08
N GLU A 74 -1.50 18.23 0.83
CA GLU A 74 -1.04 17.55 -0.37
C GLU A 74 -1.38 16.04 -0.33
N TYR A 75 -1.32 15.41 0.85
CA TYR A 75 -1.78 14.03 1.06
C TYR A 75 -3.27 13.88 0.75
N GLU A 76 -4.10 14.78 1.27
CA GLU A 76 -5.54 14.75 0.99
C GLU A 76 -5.82 14.97 -0.50
N LYS A 77 -5.09 15.90 -1.13
CA LYS A 77 -5.16 16.14 -2.56
C LYS A 77 -4.74 14.94 -3.40
N LEU A 78 -3.73 14.15 -2.97
CA LEU A 78 -3.38 12.88 -3.62
C LEU A 78 -4.57 11.91 -3.63
N GLY A 79 -5.36 11.88 -2.56
CA GLY A 79 -6.57 11.07 -2.47
C GLY A 79 -7.59 11.40 -3.55
N SER A 80 -7.79 12.70 -3.86
CA SER A 80 -8.74 13.12 -4.91
C SER A 80 -8.37 12.65 -6.32
N TYR A 81 -7.09 12.35 -6.55
CA TYR A 81 -6.58 11.84 -7.82
C TYR A 81 -6.45 10.31 -7.88
N ALA A 82 -6.78 9.60 -6.81
CA ALA A 82 -6.70 8.15 -6.79
C ALA A 82 -7.57 7.55 -7.90
N MET A 83 -7.00 6.64 -8.68
CA MET A 83 -7.64 5.93 -9.79
C MET A 83 -8.13 6.85 -10.93
N ILE A 84 -7.63 8.08 -11.03
CA ILE A 84 -8.05 9.04 -12.07
C ILE A 84 -7.58 8.59 -13.47
N GLY A 85 -6.51 7.79 -13.56
CA GLY A 85 -5.98 7.25 -14.80
C GLY A 85 -6.74 6.03 -15.35
N LEU A 86 -7.82 5.59 -14.69
CA LEU A 86 -8.62 4.47 -15.18
C LEU A 86 -9.25 4.80 -16.55
N PRO A 87 -9.26 3.82 -17.49
CA PRO A 87 -9.89 4.03 -18.79
C PRO A 87 -11.41 4.18 -18.67
N GLY A 88 -12.01 4.86 -19.64
CA GLY A 88 -13.45 5.18 -19.64
C GLY A 88 -14.41 3.99 -19.66
N VAL A 89 -13.90 2.74 -19.77
CA VAL A 89 -14.70 1.53 -19.57
C VAL A 89 -15.24 1.38 -18.15
N TYR A 90 -14.60 2.06 -17.18
CA TYR A 90 -15.10 2.17 -15.81
C TYR A 90 -16.08 3.34 -15.73
N GLU A 91 -17.37 3.06 -15.91
CA GLU A 91 -18.45 4.07 -15.93
C GLU A 91 -18.57 4.84 -14.61
N LYS A 92 -18.27 4.16 -13.48
CA LYS A 92 -18.30 4.78 -12.15
C LYS A 92 -16.94 5.39 -11.85
N ARG A 93 -16.95 6.65 -11.47
CA ARG A 93 -15.75 7.33 -10.98
C ARG A 93 -15.41 6.80 -9.60
N PHE A 94 -14.10 6.60 -9.35
CA PHE A 94 -13.64 6.08 -8.06
C PHE A 94 -13.72 7.15 -6.96
N VAL A 95 -13.23 8.36 -7.23
CA VAL A 95 -13.44 9.54 -6.40
C VAL A 95 -14.29 10.51 -7.20
N GLU A 96 -15.43 10.91 -6.67
CA GLU A 96 -16.35 11.83 -7.36
C GLU A 96 -15.71 13.22 -7.53
N GLU A 97 -16.14 13.98 -8.52
CA GLU A 97 -15.58 15.30 -8.79
C GLU A 97 -15.84 16.26 -7.64
N GLY A 98 -14.78 16.93 -7.18
CA GLY A 98 -14.82 17.82 -6.02
C GLY A 98 -14.65 17.12 -4.67
N GLU A 99 -14.66 15.80 -4.63
CA GLU A 99 -14.44 15.04 -3.40
C GLU A 99 -12.95 14.73 -3.21
N MET A 100 -12.51 14.62 -1.95
CA MET A 100 -11.16 14.20 -1.59
C MET A 100 -11.08 12.72 -1.28
N LYS A 101 -12.23 12.07 -1.09
CA LYS A 101 -12.32 10.66 -0.68
C LYS A 101 -13.33 9.89 -1.50
N THR A 102 -13.05 8.61 -1.64
CA THR A 102 -13.97 7.66 -2.25
C THR A 102 -14.99 7.14 -1.24
N LYS A 103 -16.14 6.73 -1.74
CA LYS A 103 -17.16 5.99 -0.96
C LYS A 103 -16.85 4.48 -0.88
N TYR A 104 -15.76 4.02 -1.49
CA TYR A 104 -15.40 2.61 -1.59
C TYR A 104 -14.17 2.30 -0.72
N PRO A 105 -14.35 1.90 0.56
CA PRO A 105 -13.24 1.57 1.45
C PRO A 105 -12.53 0.26 1.07
N ILE A 106 -13.16 -0.55 0.22
CA ILE A 106 -12.67 -1.86 -0.20
C ILE A 106 -12.58 -1.89 -1.73
N MET A 107 -11.48 -2.42 -2.26
CA MET A 107 -11.30 -2.63 -3.69
C MET A 107 -11.14 -4.12 -3.97
N ILE A 108 -11.85 -4.61 -5.00
CA ILE A 108 -11.68 -5.96 -5.56
C ILE A 108 -10.95 -5.80 -6.88
N ALA A 109 -9.81 -6.47 -7.04
CA ALA A 109 -8.95 -6.33 -8.20
C ALA A 109 -8.62 -7.70 -8.81
N GLY A 110 -8.34 -7.69 -10.10
CA GLY A 110 -7.87 -8.88 -10.82
C GLY A 110 -6.40 -9.16 -10.59
N ALA A 111 -5.80 -9.88 -11.53
CA ALA A 111 -4.39 -10.25 -11.48
C ALA A 111 -3.46 -9.07 -11.75
N ASN A 112 -2.25 -9.14 -11.15
CA ASN A 112 -1.14 -8.21 -11.38
C ASN A 112 -1.50 -6.73 -11.07
N PHE A 113 -2.23 -6.51 -9.97
CA PHE A 113 -2.61 -5.17 -9.54
C PHE A 113 -1.39 -4.35 -9.09
N GLY A 114 -1.34 -3.08 -9.49
CA GLY A 114 -0.25 -2.16 -9.16
C GLY A 114 1.02 -2.41 -9.99
N CYS A 115 0.90 -2.97 -11.19
CA CYS A 115 2.02 -3.18 -12.12
C CYS A 115 2.60 -1.84 -12.62
N GLY A 116 3.72 -1.91 -13.32
CA GLY A 116 4.40 -0.73 -13.88
C GLY A 116 5.49 -0.19 -12.97
N SER A 117 5.46 1.10 -12.68
CA SER A 117 6.51 1.83 -11.96
C SER A 117 6.49 1.57 -10.45
N SER A 118 7.66 1.72 -9.79
CA SER A 118 7.83 1.50 -8.33
C SER A 118 7.31 2.65 -7.45
N ARG A 119 6.23 3.30 -7.83
CA ARG A 119 5.71 4.50 -7.17
C ARG A 119 5.11 4.21 -5.80
N GLU A 120 5.69 4.77 -4.75
CA GLU A 120 5.10 4.76 -3.40
C GLU A 120 3.81 5.60 -3.34
N HIS A 121 3.68 6.60 -4.20
CA HIS A 121 2.46 7.43 -4.30
C HIS A 121 1.21 6.61 -4.64
N ALA A 122 1.34 5.45 -5.29
CA ALA A 122 0.17 4.65 -5.67
C ALA A 122 -0.61 4.13 -4.44
N PRO A 123 -0.03 3.37 -3.50
CA PRO A 123 -0.74 2.98 -2.28
C PRO A 123 -1.09 4.18 -1.40
N ILE A 124 -0.27 5.25 -1.39
CA ILE A 124 -0.53 6.47 -0.60
C ILE A 124 -1.79 7.18 -1.13
N ALA A 125 -1.92 7.38 -2.44
CA ALA A 125 -3.11 8.00 -3.02
C ALA A 125 -4.38 7.21 -2.71
N MET A 126 -4.32 5.88 -2.81
CA MET A 126 -5.45 5.02 -2.45
C MET A 126 -5.81 5.14 -0.96
N GLY A 127 -4.82 5.09 -0.07
CA GLY A 127 -5.03 5.26 1.37
C GLY A 127 -5.58 6.64 1.73
N ALA A 128 -5.07 7.69 1.09
CA ALA A 128 -5.55 9.08 1.23
C ALA A 128 -7.00 9.22 0.74
N ALA A 129 -7.36 8.54 -0.36
CA ALA A 129 -8.74 8.47 -0.85
C ALA A 129 -9.69 7.73 0.11
N GLY A 130 -9.17 6.98 1.07
CA GLY A 130 -9.98 6.25 2.04
C GLY A 130 -10.06 4.75 1.84
N VAL A 131 -9.33 4.17 0.86
CA VAL A 131 -9.20 2.71 0.74
C VAL A 131 -8.51 2.15 1.97
N ARG A 132 -9.02 1.05 2.48
CA ARG A 132 -8.45 0.34 3.63
C ARG A 132 -7.97 -1.04 3.26
N VAL A 133 -8.68 -1.70 2.36
CA VAL A 133 -8.36 -3.06 1.92
C VAL A 133 -8.44 -3.13 0.40
N VAL A 134 -7.46 -3.75 -0.21
CA VAL A 134 -7.51 -4.22 -1.59
C VAL A 134 -7.46 -5.73 -1.54
N VAL A 135 -8.39 -6.41 -2.22
CA VAL A 135 -8.38 -7.86 -2.40
C VAL A 135 -8.17 -8.14 -3.88
N ALA A 136 -7.01 -8.68 -4.22
CA ALA A 136 -6.63 -8.96 -5.60
C ALA A 136 -6.35 -10.45 -5.83
N GLU A 137 -6.44 -10.90 -7.07
CA GLU A 137 -5.97 -12.24 -7.45
C GLU A 137 -4.44 -12.35 -7.30
N SER A 138 -3.72 -11.29 -7.66
CA SER A 138 -2.27 -11.13 -7.41
C SER A 138 -1.83 -9.68 -7.53
N TYR A 139 -0.64 -9.38 -7.02
CA TYR A 139 -0.04 -8.05 -7.05
C TYR A 139 1.29 -8.04 -7.80
N ALA A 140 1.62 -6.87 -8.36
CA ALA A 140 3.02 -6.56 -8.64
C ALA A 140 3.79 -6.44 -7.30
N ARG A 141 4.94 -7.12 -7.21
CA ARG A 141 5.73 -7.23 -5.97
C ARG A 141 6.03 -5.88 -5.33
N ILE A 142 6.34 -4.88 -6.15
CA ILE A 142 6.73 -3.56 -5.64
C ILE A 142 5.53 -2.83 -5.01
N PHE A 143 4.34 -2.92 -5.63
CA PHE A 143 3.12 -2.33 -5.07
C PHE A 143 2.76 -2.98 -3.73
N PHE A 144 2.80 -4.32 -3.66
CA PHE A 144 2.55 -5.06 -2.42
C PHE A 144 3.50 -4.62 -1.29
N ARG A 145 4.81 -4.55 -1.58
CA ARG A 145 5.82 -4.11 -0.61
C ARG A 145 5.63 -2.65 -0.17
N ASN A 146 5.31 -1.76 -1.11
CA ASN A 146 5.06 -0.36 -0.81
C ASN A 146 3.80 -0.19 0.05
N SER A 147 2.75 -0.97 -0.20
CA SER A 147 1.53 -0.96 0.63
C SER A 147 1.82 -1.33 2.09
N ILE A 148 2.67 -2.34 2.31
CA ILE A 148 3.10 -2.75 3.64
C ILE A 148 4.00 -1.68 4.28
N ALA A 149 5.00 -1.19 3.53
CA ALA A 149 5.97 -0.24 4.05
C ALA A 149 5.33 1.10 4.46
N THR A 150 4.40 1.61 3.65
CA THR A 150 3.66 2.83 3.95
C THR A 150 2.54 2.62 4.96
N GLY A 151 2.07 1.37 5.12
CA GLY A 151 0.96 1.04 6.00
C GLY A 151 -0.36 1.68 5.58
N GLU A 152 -0.55 2.05 4.32
CA GLU A 152 -1.75 2.77 3.87
C GLU A 152 -2.98 1.88 3.77
N LEU A 153 -2.81 0.65 3.28
CA LEU A 153 -3.89 -0.30 3.04
C LEU A 153 -3.43 -1.75 3.26
N TYR A 154 -4.37 -2.66 3.45
CA TYR A 154 -4.15 -4.09 3.56
C TYR A 154 -4.24 -4.74 2.18
N PRO A 155 -3.13 -5.25 1.59
CA PRO A 155 -3.12 -5.89 0.28
C PRO A 155 -3.36 -7.40 0.41
N TYR A 156 -4.61 -7.83 0.47
CA TYR A 156 -4.96 -9.24 0.53
C TYR A 156 -4.97 -9.91 -0.85
N GLU A 157 -4.55 -11.15 -0.91
CA GLU A 157 -4.71 -11.99 -2.10
C GLU A 157 -5.82 -13.01 -1.88
N CYS A 158 -6.58 -13.29 -2.95
CA CYS A 158 -7.57 -14.34 -3.00
C CYS A 158 -7.33 -15.25 -4.22
N LYS A 159 -7.35 -16.56 -3.99
CA LYS A 159 -7.16 -17.54 -5.06
C LYS A 159 -8.34 -17.60 -6.04
N GLU A 160 -9.55 -17.27 -5.56
CA GLU A 160 -10.72 -17.18 -6.41
C GLU A 160 -10.70 -15.88 -7.22
N ARG A 161 -11.13 -15.95 -8.47
CA ARG A 161 -11.22 -14.79 -9.36
C ARG A 161 -12.46 -13.94 -9.02
N LEU A 162 -12.31 -13.10 -8.02
CA LEU A 162 -13.42 -12.31 -7.44
C LEU A 162 -13.98 -11.27 -8.41
N VAL A 163 -13.18 -10.76 -9.35
CA VAL A 163 -13.62 -9.70 -10.29
C VAL A 163 -14.72 -10.16 -11.26
N ASP A 164 -14.99 -11.44 -11.35
CA ASP A 164 -16.08 -12.01 -12.14
C ASP A 164 -17.31 -12.32 -11.27
N LEU A 165 -17.20 -12.19 -9.94
CA LEU A 165 -18.22 -12.53 -8.95
C LEU A 165 -18.79 -11.32 -8.23
N PHE A 166 -18.10 -10.16 -8.32
CA PHE A 166 -18.48 -8.92 -7.65
C PHE A 166 -18.74 -7.81 -8.66
N SER A 167 -19.58 -6.90 -8.26
CA SER A 167 -19.88 -5.67 -9.00
C SER A 167 -19.55 -4.44 -8.15
N THR A 168 -19.11 -3.35 -8.80
CA THR A 168 -18.89 -2.08 -8.09
C THR A 168 -20.17 -1.61 -7.44
N GLY A 169 -20.10 -1.44 -6.10
CA GLY A 169 -21.23 -1.08 -5.26
C GLY A 169 -21.77 -2.22 -4.41
N ASP A 170 -21.30 -3.46 -4.60
CA ASP A 170 -21.65 -4.55 -3.70
C ASP A 170 -21.18 -4.24 -2.29
N GLU A 171 -22.06 -4.48 -1.31
CA GLU A 171 -21.74 -4.34 0.11
C GLU A 171 -20.93 -5.56 0.55
N VAL A 172 -19.76 -5.32 1.13
CA VAL A 172 -18.85 -6.39 1.54
C VAL A 172 -18.24 -6.12 2.92
N THR A 173 -17.79 -7.18 3.59
CA THR A 173 -16.99 -7.09 4.81
C THR A 173 -15.70 -7.87 4.62
N VAL A 174 -14.56 -7.25 4.93
CA VAL A 174 -13.28 -7.94 5.12
C VAL A 174 -13.00 -8.03 6.61
N ASP A 175 -12.84 -9.25 7.12
CA ASP A 175 -12.47 -9.55 8.50
C ASP A 175 -11.00 -9.96 8.54
N LEU A 176 -10.15 -9.09 9.13
CA LEU A 176 -8.71 -9.32 9.23
C LEU A 176 -8.34 -10.38 10.28
N SER A 177 -9.25 -10.68 11.19
CA SER A 177 -9.02 -11.67 12.27
C SER A 177 -9.22 -13.11 11.78
N THR A 178 -10.02 -13.30 10.75
CA THR A 178 -10.34 -14.60 10.14
C THR A 178 -9.81 -14.73 8.72
N ASP A 179 -9.21 -13.66 8.18
CA ASP A 179 -8.77 -13.58 6.78
C ASP A 179 -9.89 -13.95 5.79
N THR A 180 -11.07 -13.32 5.95
CA THR A 180 -12.24 -13.61 5.12
C THR A 180 -12.84 -12.36 4.49
N LEU A 181 -13.46 -12.55 3.31
CA LEU A 181 -14.27 -11.55 2.61
C LEU A 181 -15.68 -12.08 2.46
N THR A 182 -16.67 -11.39 2.99
CA THR A 182 -18.08 -11.72 2.87
C THR A 182 -18.78 -10.78 1.91
N ASN A 183 -19.48 -11.32 0.90
CA ASN A 183 -20.41 -10.57 0.06
C ASN A 183 -21.81 -10.61 0.68
N HIS A 184 -22.32 -9.46 1.11
CA HIS A 184 -23.62 -9.38 1.78
C HIS A 184 -24.81 -9.59 0.82
N SER A 185 -24.64 -9.29 -0.47
CA SER A 185 -25.68 -9.48 -1.48
C SER A 185 -25.96 -10.95 -1.76
N THR A 186 -24.92 -11.80 -1.71
CA THR A 186 -25.02 -13.24 -1.98
C THR A 186 -24.95 -14.09 -0.73
N GLY A 187 -24.49 -13.54 0.40
CA GLY A 187 -24.18 -14.25 1.64
C GLY A 187 -22.95 -15.17 1.54
N LYS A 188 -22.20 -15.12 0.43
CA LYS A 188 -21.04 -15.99 0.21
C LYS A 188 -19.80 -15.41 0.89
N GLU A 189 -19.02 -16.30 1.52
CA GLU A 189 -17.73 -15.99 2.13
C GLU A 189 -16.59 -16.60 1.33
N TYR A 190 -15.46 -15.87 1.28
CA TYR A 190 -14.25 -16.21 0.53
C TYR A 190 -13.06 -16.14 1.48
N SER A 191 -12.20 -17.17 1.43
CA SER A 191 -10.97 -17.18 2.21
C SER A 191 -9.89 -16.36 1.50
N LEU A 192 -9.22 -15.51 2.27
CA LEU A 192 -8.08 -14.70 1.83
C LEU A 192 -6.77 -15.35 2.27
N ASN A 193 -5.70 -15.09 1.52
CA ASN A 193 -4.37 -15.51 1.93
C ASN A 193 -3.93 -14.66 3.13
N PRO A 194 -3.55 -15.27 4.28
CA PRO A 194 -3.13 -14.52 5.46
C PRO A 194 -1.94 -13.59 5.16
N LEU A 195 -1.98 -12.37 5.67
CA LEU A 195 -0.89 -11.40 5.54
C LEU A 195 0.34 -11.77 6.39
N GLY A 196 0.19 -12.67 7.37
CA GLY A 196 1.28 -13.07 8.26
C GLY A 196 1.94 -11.87 8.95
N ASP A 197 3.27 -11.82 8.94
CA ASP A 197 4.05 -10.76 9.59
C ASP A 197 3.82 -9.35 9.00
N ALA A 198 3.24 -9.25 7.83
CA ALA A 198 2.89 -7.95 7.23
C ALA A 198 1.70 -7.27 7.93
N GLY A 199 0.76 -8.05 8.47
CA GLY A 199 -0.42 -7.52 9.16
C GLY A 199 -0.09 -6.55 10.29
N PRO A 200 0.73 -6.94 11.28
CA PRO A 200 1.19 -6.06 12.36
C PRO A 200 1.88 -4.79 11.87
N VAL A 201 2.70 -4.86 10.81
CA VAL A 201 3.37 -3.69 10.22
C VAL A 201 2.34 -2.68 9.70
N ILE A 202 1.35 -3.14 8.93
CA ILE A 202 0.30 -2.28 8.40
C ILE A 202 -0.55 -1.72 9.56
N LYS A 203 -0.91 -2.55 10.53
CA LYS A 203 -1.70 -2.14 11.71
C LYS A 203 -1.01 -1.03 12.50
N SER A 204 0.31 -1.04 12.57
CA SER A 204 1.13 0.01 13.21
C SER A 204 1.19 1.31 12.41
N GLY A 205 0.74 1.31 11.15
CA GLY A 205 0.82 2.48 10.26
C GLY A 205 2.05 2.48 9.36
N GLY A 206 2.69 1.31 9.16
CA GLY A 206 3.83 1.11 8.28
C GLY A 206 5.11 0.73 9.01
N LEU A 207 6.19 0.62 8.24
CA LEU A 207 7.45 0.05 8.70
C LEU A 207 8.10 0.87 9.83
N PHE A 208 8.12 2.20 9.72
CA PHE A 208 8.74 3.06 10.73
C PHE A 208 7.99 3.04 12.06
N PRO A 209 6.67 3.26 12.12
CA PRO A 209 5.92 3.13 13.36
C PRO A 209 6.07 1.74 14.00
N TYR A 210 6.07 0.68 13.19
CA TYR A 210 6.28 -0.68 13.67
C TYR A 210 7.65 -0.87 14.30
N ALA A 211 8.71 -0.39 13.64
CA ALA A 211 10.08 -0.50 14.15
C ALA A 211 10.28 0.25 15.47
N ILE A 212 9.61 1.39 15.66
CA ILE A 212 9.59 2.13 16.94
C ILE A 212 8.85 1.32 18.02
N GLN A 213 7.65 0.80 17.71
CA GLN A 213 6.85 0.03 18.67
C GLN A 213 7.55 -1.24 19.15
N THR A 214 8.31 -1.89 18.27
CA THR A 214 9.02 -3.14 18.58
C THR A 214 10.45 -2.92 19.13
N GLY A 215 10.88 -1.65 19.26
CA GLY A 215 12.22 -1.31 19.78
C GLY A 215 13.36 -1.63 18.79
N MET A 216 13.07 -1.85 17.51
CA MET A 216 14.10 -2.03 16.48
C MET A 216 14.86 -0.74 16.21
N ILE A 217 14.21 0.40 16.41
CA ILE A 217 14.82 1.72 16.40
C ILE A 217 14.41 2.46 17.69
N THR A 218 15.38 3.10 18.33
CA THR A 218 15.09 3.95 19.49
C THR A 218 14.54 5.27 19.02
N LYS A 219 13.51 5.76 19.72
CA LYS A 219 13.08 7.14 19.60
C LYS A 219 14.25 8.00 20.07
N GLY A 220 14.81 8.85 19.19
CA GLY A 220 15.88 9.75 19.60
C GLY A 220 15.43 10.55 20.83
N ASP A 221 16.28 10.57 21.87
CA ASP A 221 16.05 11.43 23.01
C ASP A 221 16.15 12.89 22.54
N ASP A 222 15.13 13.69 22.83
CA ASP A 222 15.07 15.14 22.59
C ASP A 222 16.12 15.89 23.43
#